data_a50de5d0189cd0c0e2d5230e43739fbe
#
_entry.id   a50de5d0189cd0c0e2d5230e43739fbe
#
_cell.length_a   1.000
_cell.length_b   1.000
_cell.length_c   1.000
_cell.angle_alpha   90.00
_cell.angle_beta   90.00
_cell.angle_gamma   90.00
#
_symmetry.space_group_name_H-M   'P 1'
#
loop_
_entity.id
_entity.type
_entity.pdbx_description
1 polymer ?
#
loop_
_entity_poly.entity_id
_entity_poly.type
_entity_poly.pdbx_seq_one_letter_code
_entity_poly.pdbx_strand_id
1 'polypeptide(L)'
;IKNQDIQPHYTSFVELLDLCGYGKLLDIGTGTARISQFCKNFDFVGADLPHIISGCAMRNYPKYKYQSIDIIEDNLAWIREYDVIVLNGVIDVMQNGLYILERILTHSRRYVLIHRQEITESGKTYSKINPSYNSNTFHSIINRNDFNQLLEKMGFEIVKENSPGFSNWENGGSSFLLKNKVKDMTKYESHPLRQLKNRILQANPLKVVIGGGDIMHDASWIVTNQEEIDAELKDDFEYFFESKNADNFFASHVFEHLKDVESAVINLYNSLKIGGKLRIAVPDGYFPDEKYINEVKVGGIGAGSDDHKYLFNIDSLSEILTKYGFKVEPIEYWKDGKFNKKDWSVNDGFVGRSAEFDERNINGDLKYTSLIIDCYK
;
A
#
# COMPACT_ATOMS: atom_id res chain seq x y z
N ILE A 1 8.89 20.86 -10.68
CA ILE A 1 7.69 21.02 -11.53
C ILE A 1 7.06 22.33 -11.08
N LYS A 2 7.09 23.39 -11.95
CA LYS A 2 6.41 24.66 -11.68
C LYS A 2 4.94 24.36 -11.49
N ASN A 3 4.32 24.94 -10.44
CA ASN A 3 2.88 24.97 -10.18
C ASN A 3 2.12 25.37 -11.45
N GLN A 4 1.77 24.40 -12.29
CA GLN A 4 0.68 24.59 -13.24
C GLN A 4 -0.58 24.37 -12.42
N ASP A 5 -1.48 25.35 -12.42
CA ASP A 5 -2.73 25.41 -11.71
C ASP A 5 -3.44 24.05 -11.77
N ILE A 6 -3.37 23.30 -10.67
CA ILE A 6 -4.17 22.08 -10.48
C ILE A 6 -5.60 22.58 -10.45
N GLN A 7 -6.42 22.17 -11.42
CA GLN A 7 -7.83 22.54 -11.39
C GLN A 7 -8.41 22.06 -10.04
N PRO A 8 -9.22 22.88 -9.35
CA PRO A 8 -9.66 22.63 -7.97
C PRO A 8 -10.24 21.22 -7.74
N HIS A 9 -10.91 20.65 -8.75
CA HIS A 9 -11.47 19.31 -8.63
C HIS A 9 -10.42 18.19 -8.52
N TYR A 10 -9.21 18.36 -9.05
CA TYR A 10 -8.15 17.35 -8.89
C TYR A 10 -7.57 17.31 -7.48
N THR A 11 -7.73 18.34 -6.66
CA THR A 11 -7.38 18.28 -5.23
C THR A 11 -8.17 17.17 -4.54
N SER A 12 -9.48 17.12 -4.77
CA SER A 12 -10.35 16.06 -4.25
C SER A 12 -9.95 14.67 -4.75
N PHE A 13 -9.55 14.56 -6.02
CA PHE A 13 -9.06 13.29 -6.58
C PHE A 13 -7.78 12.83 -5.88
N VAL A 14 -6.80 13.72 -5.69
CA VAL A 14 -5.52 13.39 -5.04
C VAL A 14 -5.73 12.98 -3.58
N GLU A 15 -6.56 13.70 -2.83
CA GLU A 15 -6.89 13.35 -1.45
C GLU A 15 -7.48 11.94 -1.31
N LEU A 16 -8.34 11.52 -2.24
CA LEU A 16 -8.91 10.16 -2.24
C LEU A 16 -7.89 9.12 -2.68
N LEU A 17 -7.03 9.46 -3.65
CA LEU A 17 -5.99 8.58 -4.15
C LEU A 17 -4.93 8.30 -3.08
N ASP A 18 -4.56 9.31 -2.30
CA ASP A 18 -3.58 9.18 -1.20
C ASP A 18 -4.03 8.16 -0.13
N LEU A 19 -5.35 8.02 0.08
CA LEU A 19 -5.91 7.00 0.99
C LEU A 19 -5.76 5.57 0.47
N CYS A 20 -5.50 5.38 -0.84
CA CYS A 20 -5.27 4.06 -1.42
C CYS A 20 -3.85 3.54 -1.17
N GLY A 21 -2.90 4.42 -0.79
CA GLY A 21 -1.50 4.11 -0.57
C GLY A 21 -0.72 3.91 -1.87
N TYR A 22 -0.39 2.67 -2.21
CA TYR A 22 0.37 2.30 -3.41
C TYR A 22 -0.15 0.97 -3.99
N GLY A 23 0.35 0.58 -5.15
CA GLY A 23 0.01 -0.68 -5.83
C GLY A 23 -0.19 -0.53 -7.33
N LYS A 24 -0.86 -1.49 -7.94
CA LYS A 24 -1.25 -1.44 -9.35
C LYS A 24 -2.54 -0.64 -9.51
N LEU A 25 -2.51 0.37 -10.38
CA LEU A 25 -3.67 1.23 -10.64
C LEU A 25 -4.10 1.14 -12.11
N LEU A 26 -5.39 0.90 -12.32
CA LEU A 26 -6.02 0.93 -13.64
C LEU A 26 -6.95 2.15 -13.74
N ASP A 27 -6.68 3.02 -14.71
CA ASP A 27 -7.54 4.16 -15.06
C ASP A 27 -8.41 3.79 -16.24
N ILE A 28 -9.65 3.41 -15.99
CA ILE A 28 -10.63 3.05 -17.03
C ILE A 28 -11.27 4.32 -17.59
N GLY A 29 -11.31 4.43 -18.92
CA GLY A 29 -11.71 5.65 -19.60
C GLY A 29 -10.63 6.72 -19.49
N THR A 30 -9.37 6.32 -19.67
CA THR A 30 -8.19 7.17 -19.40
C THR A 30 -8.13 8.45 -20.27
N GLY A 31 -8.83 8.47 -21.43
CA GLY A 31 -8.90 9.61 -22.31
C GLY A 31 -7.53 10.16 -22.70
N THR A 32 -7.19 11.33 -22.19
CA THR A 32 -5.88 11.95 -22.41
C THR A 32 -4.79 11.46 -21.46
N ALA A 33 -5.09 10.53 -20.55
CA ALA A 33 -4.25 10.01 -19.48
C ALA A 33 -3.72 11.10 -18.51
N ARG A 34 -4.44 12.23 -18.38
CA ARG A 34 -4.00 13.37 -17.59
C ARG A 34 -3.80 13.04 -16.12
N ILE A 35 -4.61 12.14 -15.54
CA ILE A 35 -4.50 11.80 -14.11
C ILE A 35 -3.22 11.02 -13.78
N SER A 36 -2.55 10.42 -14.78
CA SER A 36 -1.30 9.70 -14.59
C SER A 36 -0.20 10.52 -13.88
N GLN A 37 -0.24 11.85 -14.04
CA GLN A 37 0.71 12.74 -13.37
C GLN A 37 0.55 12.78 -11.83
N PHE A 38 -0.60 12.38 -11.31
CA PHE A 38 -0.89 12.31 -9.88
C PHE A 38 -0.63 10.92 -9.29
N CYS A 39 -0.48 9.88 -10.15
CA CYS A 39 -0.37 8.48 -9.75
C CYS A 39 1.08 8.02 -9.55
N LYS A 40 1.96 8.86 -8.99
CA LYS A 40 3.40 8.57 -8.90
C LYS A 40 3.77 7.37 -8.04
N ASN A 41 2.93 7.05 -7.06
CA ASN A 41 3.13 5.94 -6.13
C ASN A 41 2.51 4.62 -6.65
N PHE A 42 2.00 4.62 -7.90
CA PHE A 42 1.30 3.48 -8.47
C PHE A 42 1.95 3.01 -9.77
N ASP A 43 1.93 1.68 -10.01
CA ASP A 43 2.15 1.12 -11.36
C ASP A 43 0.89 1.40 -12.19
N PHE A 44 0.93 2.53 -12.89
CA PHE A 44 -0.22 3.09 -13.61
C PHE A 44 -0.38 2.41 -14.97
N VAL A 45 -1.61 1.96 -15.24
CA VAL A 45 -2.06 1.52 -16.56
C VAL A 45 -3.31 2.30 -16.94
N GLY A 46 -3.31 2.92 -18.13
CA GLY A 46 -4.50 3.54 -18.71
C GLY A 46 -5.26 2.57 -19.59
N ALA A 47 -6.58 2.55 -19.50
CA ALA A 47 -7.43 1.70 -20.36
C ALA A 47 -8.55 2.52 -21.01
N ASP A 48 -8.74 2.32 -22.31
CA ASP A 48 -9.78 3.00 -23.10
C ASP A 48 -9.99 2.26 -24.44
N LEU A 49 -10.90 2.74 -25.26
CA LEU A 49 -11.08 2.26 -26.62
C LEU A 49 -9.78 2.44 -27.44
N PRO A 50 -9.46 1.53 -28.37
CA PRO A 50 -8.19 1.53 -29.11
C PRO A 50 -7.85 2.86 -29.78
N HIS A 51 -8.85 3.53 -30.36
CA HIS A 51 -8.65 4.80 -31.06
C HIS A 51 -8.37 5.98 -30.08
N ILE A 52 -8.88 5.93 -28.86
CA ILE A 52 -8.58 6.92 -27.81
C ILE A 52 -7.16 6.73 -27.32
N ILE A 53 -6.74 5.48 -27.05
CA ILE A 53 -5.37 5.19 -26.62
C ILE A 53 -4.36 5.69 -27.64
N SER A 54 -4.49 5.29 -28.90
CA SER A 54 -3.55 5.67 -29.96
C SER A 54 -3.63 7.16 -30.33
N GLY A 55 -4.84 7.72 -30.29
CA GLY A 55 -5.11 9.10 -30.68
C GLY A 55 -4.72 10.15 -29.62
N CYS A 56 -4.86 9.81 -28.32
CA CYS A 56 -4.72 10.77 -27.23
C CYS A 56 -3.73 10.33 -26.16
N ALA A 57 -3.98 9.21 -25.49
CA ALA A 57 -3.24 8.83 -24.27
C ALA A 57 -1.74 8.61 -24.53
N MET A 58 -1.40 7.77 -25.50
CA MET A 58 0.00 7.47 -25.83
C MET A 58 0.77 8.69 -26.36
N ARG A 59 0.11 9.63 -27.02
CA ARG A 59 0.76 10.87 -27.49
C ARG A 59 1.10 11.81 -26.34
N ASN A 60 0.21 11.91 -25.35
CA ASN A 60 0.38 12.85 -24.25
C ASN A 60 1.33 12.32 -23.17
N TYR A 61 1.25 11.01 -22.89
CA TYR A 61 2.03 10.39 -21.81
C TYR A 61 2.62 9.03 -22.26
N PRO A 62 3.57 9.00 -23.23
CA PRO A 62 4.09 7.78 -23.86
C PRO A 62 4.85 6.85 -22.89
N LYS A 63 5.20 7.29 -21.71
CA LYS A 63 5.96 6.52 -20.72
C LYS A 63 5.11 5.49 -19.97
N TYR A 64 3.79 5.60 -20.01
CA TYR A 64 2.89 4.69 -19.30
C TYR A 64 2.42 3.53 -20.17
N LYS A 65 1.94 2.48 -19.54
CA LYS A 65 1.32 1.34 -20.21
C LYS A 65 -0.14 1.63 -20.51
N TYR A 66 -0.63 1.09 -21.62
CA TYR A 66 -2.02 1.24 -22.03
C TYR A 66 -2.60 -0.08 -22.50
N GLN A 67 -3.90 -0.29 -22.22
CA GLN A 67 -4.64 -1.47 -22.61
C GLN A 67 -5.97 -1.07 -23.26
N SER A 68 -6.34 -1.76 -24.34
CA SER A 68 -7.66 -1.56 -24.96
C SER A 68 -8.74 -2.21 -24.13
N ILE A 69 -9.87 -1.50 -23.95
CA ILE A 69 -11.05 -1.99 -23.26
C ILE A 69 -12.32 -1.39 -23.88
N ASP A 70 -13.32 -2.23 -24.10
CA ASP A 70 -14.70 -1.81 -24.19
C ASP A 70 -15.42 -2.21 -22.91
N ILE A 71 -15.69 -1.22 -22.06
CA ILE A 71 -16.28 -1.45 -20.75
C ILE A 71 -17.68 -2.06 -20.79
N ILE A 72 -18.36 -1.97 -21.94
CA ILE A 72 -19.71 -2.53 -22.16
C ILE A 72 -19.64 -3.98 -22.60
N GLU A 73 -18.75 -4.30 -23.54
CA GLU A 73 -18.74 -5.60 -24.22
C GLU A 73 -17.70 -6.58 -23.67
N ASP A 74 -16.55 -6.10 -23.18
CA ASP A 74 -15.45 -6.96 -22.79
C ASP A 74 -15.69 -7.72 -21.48
N ASN A 75 -15.03 -8.88 -21.36
CA ASN A 75 -14.89 -9.56 -20.08
C ASN A 75 -13.92 -8.79 -19.17
N LEU A 76 -14.40 -8.34 -18.02
CA LEU A 76 -13.64 -7.52 -17.08
C LEU A 76 -12.89 -8.32 -16.00
N ALA A 77 -12.85 -9.66 -16.06
CA ALA A 77 -12.24 -10.49 -15.02
C ALA A 77 -10.76 -10.14 -14.73
N TRP A 78 -10.03 -9.67 -15.73
CA TRP A 78 -8.61 -9.29 -15.61
C TRP A 78 -8.37 -8.02 -14.78
N ILE A 79 -9.39 -7.15 -14.58
CA ILE A 79 -9.21 -5.95 -13.75
C ILE A 79 -8.94 -6.27 -12.27
N ARG A 80 -9.15 -7.53 -11.85
CA ARG A 80 -8.79 -8.03 -10.52
C ARG A 80 -7.29 -7.99 -10.20
N GLU A 81 -6.45 -7.86 -11.21
CA GLU A 81 -5.00 -7.71 -11.02
C GLU A 81 -4.60 -6.35 -10.45
N TYR A 82 -5.53 -5.41 -10.39
CA TYR A 82 -5.29 -4.04 -9.94
C TYR A 82 -5.83 -3.80 -8.52
N ASP A 83 -5.06 -3.07 -7.72
CA ASP A 83 -5.44 -2.69 -6.37
C ASP A 83 -6.42 -1.52 -6.34
N VAL A 84 -6.29 -0.63 -7.32
CA VAL A 84 -7.11 0.56 -7.45
C VAL A 84 -7.66 0.66 -8.87
N ILE A 85 -8.97 0.73 -9.00
CA ILE A 85 -9.65 1.06 -10.26
C ILE A 85 -10.10 2.52 -10.17
N VAL A 86 -9.73 3.32 -11.16
CA VAL A 86 -10.15 4.72 -11.26
C VAL A 86 -11.17 4.87 -12.37
N LEU A 87 -12.25 5.61 -12.08
CA LEU A 87 -13.32 5.99 -12.99
C LEU A 87 -13.43 7.52 -12.97
N ASN A 88 -12.69 8.19 -13.85
CA ASN A 88 -12.66 9.65 -13.90
C ASN A 88 -13.57 10.18 -15.03
N GLY A 89 -14.81 10.51 -14.70
CA GLY A 89 -15.79 10.97 -15.70
C GLY A 89 -16.14 9.87 -16.70
N VAL A 90 -16.43 8.67 -16.22
CA VAL A 90 -16.76 7.49 -17.05
C VAL A 90 -18.22 7.13 -16.89
N ILE A 91 -18.66 6.81 -15.68
CA ILE A 91 -20.03 6.35 -15.46
C ILE A 91 -21.07 7.47 -15.63
N ASP A 92 -20.65 8.71 -15.43
CA ASP A 92 -21.49 9.90 -15.64
C ASP A 92 -21.81 10.15 -17.13
N VAL A 93 -21.01 9.64 -18.06
CA VAL A 93 -21.24 9.77 -19.52
C VAL A 93 -21.82 8.50 -20.16
N MET A 94 -22.17 7.50 -19.37
CA MET A 94 -22.80 6.26 -19.85
C MET A 94 -24.33 6.31 -19.71
N GLN A 95 -25.06 5.72 -20.65
CA GLN A 95 -26.53 5.65 -20.60
C GLN A 95 -27.01 4.95 -19.33
N ASN A 96 -26.32 3.88 -18.91
CA ASN A 96 -26.65 3.07 -17.73
C ASN A 96 -25.46 3.08 -16.76
N GLY A 97 -25.07 4.25 -16.24
CA GLY A 97 -23.89 4.42 -15.38
C GLY A 97 -23.87 3.48 -14.17
N LEU A 98 -25.03 3.26 -13.53
CA LEU A 98 -25.15 2.35 -12.40
C LEU A 98 -24.88 0.89 -12.77
N TYR A 99 -25.33 0.44 -13.94
CA TYR A 99 -25.04 -0.91 -14.46
C TYR A 99 -23.54 -1.09 -14.78
N ILE A 100 -22.93 -0.07 -15.37
CA ILE A 100 -21.49 -0.11 -15.64
C ILE A 100 -20.70 -0.17 -14.33
N LEU A 101 -21.12 0.58 -13.32
CA LEU A 101 -20.50 0.51 -11.98
C LEU A 101 -20.64 -0.90 -11.39
N GLU A 102 -21.82 -1.54 -11.48
CA GLU A 102 -22.02 -2.92 -11.02
C GLU A 102 -21.04 -3.90 -11.68
N ARG A 103 -20.86 -3.80 -13.00
CA ARG A 103 -19.88 -4.63 -13.74
C ARG A 103 -18.46 -4.45 -13.21
N ILE A 104 -18.05 -3.22 -12.93
CA ILE A 104 -16.71 -2.92 -12.40
C ILE A 104 -16.57 -3.45 -10.99
N LEU A 105 -17.52 -3.18 -10.10
CA LEU A 105 -17.48 -3.65 -8.72
C LEU A 105 -17.41 -5.18 -8.63
N THR A 106 -18.09 -5.91 -9.54
CA THR A 106 -18.05 -7.37 -9.61
C THR A 106 -16.62 -7.92 -9.72
N HIS A 107 -15.74 -7.18 -10.39
CA HIS A 107 -14.36 -7.60 -10.66
C HIS A 107 -13.31 -6.80 -9.89
N SER A 108 -13.72 -5.76 -9.15
CA SER A 108 -12.78 -4.93 -8.40
C SER A 108 -12.38 -5.58 -7.09
N ARG A 109 -11.08 -5.68 -6.85
CA ARG A 109 -10.49 -6.40 -5.72
C ARG A 109 -10.48 -5.59 -4.42
N ARG A 110 -10.05 -4.33 -4.48
CA ARG A 110 -9.75 -3.54 -3.28
C ARG A 110 -10.42 -2.17 -3.29
N TYR A 111 -9.97 -1.25 -4.11
CA TYR A 111 -10.48 0.11 -4.17
C TYR A 111 -11.07 0.45 -5.53
N VAL A 112 -12.17 1.21 -5.52
CA VAL A 112 -12.69 1.89 -6.69
C VAL A 112 -12.81 3.38 -6.38
N LEU A 113 -12.08 4.22 -7.09
CA LEU A 113 -12.13 5.67 -6.99
C LEU A 113 -12.99 6.21 -8.13
N ILE A 114 -14.17 6.69 -7.81
CA ILE A 114 -15.07 7.36 -8.74
C ILE A 114 -14.81 8.86 -8.60
N HIS A 115 -14.42 9.52 -9.68
CA HIS A 115 -14.22 10.96 -9.70
C HIS A 115 -15.23 11.62 -10.64
N ARG A 116 -15.96 12.61 -10.13
CA ARG A 116 -17.00 13.36 -10.83
C ARG A 116 -18.23 12.50 -11.19
N GLN A 117 -19.06 12.21 -10.22
CA GLN A 117 -20.39 11.61 -10.42
C GLN A 117 -21.45 12.49 -9.81
N GLU A 118 -22.50 12.81 -10.57
CA GLU A 118 -23.69 13.49 -10.04
C GLU A 118 -24.57 12.52 -9.29
N ILE A 119 -24.87 12.83 -8.03
CA ILE A 119 -25.77 12.08 -7.15
C ILE A 119 -26.98 12.94 -6.83
N THR A 120 -28.18 12.39 -6.95
CA THR A 120 -29.41 13.03 -6.51
C THR A 120 -29.95 12.37 -5.25
N GLU A 121 -30.39 13.18 -4.30
CA GLU A 121 -31.01 12.69 -3.06
C GLU A 121 -32.51 12.40 -3.23
N SER A 122 -33.11 12.79 -4.36
CA SER A 122 -34.55 12.61 -4.65
C SER A 122 -34.79 12.05 -6.05
N GLY A 123 -35.93 11.40 -6.26
CA GLY A 123 -36.28 10.84 -7.55
C GLY A 123 -35.69 9.45 -7.82
N LYS A 124 -35.41 9.14 -9.07
CA LYS A 124 -34.85 7.86 -9.52
C LYS A 124 -33.52 8.10 -10.23
N THR A 125 -32.70 7.08 -10.32
CA THR A 125 -31.56 7.07 -11.24
C THR A 125 -32.05 7.21 -12.68
N TYR A 126 -31.45 8.13 -13.43
CA TYR A 126 -31.80 8.39 -14.83
C TYR A 126 -30.61 8.93 -15.62
N SER A 127 -30.74 8.87 -16.94
CA SER A 127 -29.77 9.50 -17.84
C SER A 127 -30.51 10.45 -18.79
N LYS A 128 -29.91 11.59 -19.06
CA LYS A 128 -30.36 12.57 -20.04
C LYS A 128 -29.33 12.74 -21.14
N ILE A 129 -29.79 13.07 -22.35
CA ILE A 129 -28.86 13.43 -23.45
C ILE A 129 -28.30 14.82 -23.16
N ASN A 130 -26.97 14.93 -23.17
CA ASN A 130 -26.26 16.18 -23.00
C ASN A 130 -25.40 16.45 -24.23
N PRO A 131 -25.62 17.54 -24.99
CA PRO A 131 -24.75 17.94 -26.08
C PRO A 131 -23.37 18.34 -25.54
N SER A 132 -22.39 17.46 -25.64
CA SER A 132 -21.02 17.71 -25.20
C SER A 132 -20.04 17.18 -26.25
N TYR A 133 -18.85 17.76 -26.33
CA TYR A 133 -17.76 17.30 -27.21
C TYR A 133 -18.15 17.21 -28.70
N ASN A 134 -19.03 18.12 -29.20
CA ASN A 134 -19.59 18.08 -30.55
C ASN A 134 -20.39 16.79 -30.89
N SER A 135 -20.89 16.09 -29.89
CA SER A 135 -21.72 14.91 -30.02
C SER A 135 -22.80 14.87 -28.94
N ASN A 136 -23.84 14.07 -29.14
CA ASN A 136 -24.81 13.77 -28.11
C ASN A 136 -24.21 12.69 -27.18
N THR A 137 -23.82 13.09 -25.97
CA THR A 137 -23.40 12.16 -24.92
C THR A 137 -24.51 11.99 -23.91
N PHE A 138 -24.44 10.94 -23.10
CA PHE A 138 -25.31 10.79 -21.94
C PHE A 138 -24.78 11.59 -20.77
N HIS A 139 -25.68 11.96 -19.87
CA HIS A 139 -25.34 12.43 -18.53
C HIS A 139 -26.15 11.59 -17.53
N SER A 140 -25.47 10.70 -16.82
CA SER A 140 -26.06 9.76 -15.87
C SER A 140 -26.07 10.37 -14.47
N ILE A 141 -27.24 10.48 -13.89
CA ILE A 141 -27.49 10.98 -12.55
C ILE A 141 -27.96 9.79 -11.71
N ILE A 142 -27.21 9.47 -10.66
CA ILE A 142 -27.49 8.29 -9.84
C ILE A 142 -28.21 8.72 -8.56
N ASN A 143 -29.31 8.06 -8.24
CA ASN A 143 -30.00 8.27 -6.97
C ASN A 143 -29.17 7.69 -5.80
N ARG A 144 -29.06 8.40 -4.70
CA ARG A 144 -28.29 8.01 -3.52
C ARG A 144 -28.68 6.63 -2.97
N ASN A 145 -29.98 6.33 -2.90
CA ASN A 145 -30.42 5.04 -2.41
C ASN A 145 -30.05 3.90 -3.35
N ASP A 146 -30.20 4.11 -4.68
CA ASP A 146 -29.82 3.10 -5.67
C ASP A 146 -28.32 2.85 -5.61
N PHE A 147 -27.50 3.91 -5.45
CA PHE A 147 -26.06 3.80 -5.26
C PHE A 147 -25.68 3.00 -4.01
N ASN A 148 -26.26 3.35 -2.86
CA ASN A 148 -26.01 2.66 -1.60
C ASN A 148 -26.47 1.19 -1.63
N GLN A 149 -27.62 0.89 -2.22
CA GLN A 149 -28.11 -0.49 -2.41
C GLN A 149 -27.16 -1.30 -3.29
N LEU A 150 -26.64 -0.70 -4.37
CA LEU A 150 -25.65 -1.37 -5.20
C LEU A 150 -24.38 -1.66 -4.42
N LEU A 151 -23.86 -0.69 -3.66
CA LEU A 151 -22.64 -0.91 -2.85
C LEU A 151 -22.86 -2.00 -1.81
N GLU A 152 -23.98 -2.02 -1.13
CA GLU A 152 -24.32 -3.06 -0.16
C GLU A 152 -24.40 -4.44 -0.82
N LYS A 153 -25.10 -4.55 -1.96
CA LYS A 153 -25.22 -5.78 -2.76
C LYS A 153 -23.84 -6.31 -3.19
N MET A 154 -22.95 -5.40 -3.57
CA MET A 154 -21.61 -5.75 -4.09
C MET A 154 -20.56 -5.90 -2.99
N GLY A 155 -20.90 -5.66 -1.72
CA GLY A 155 -20.00 -5.76 -0.59
C GLY A 155 -18.96 -4.62 -0.52
N PHE A 156 -19.30 -3.42 -1.01
CA PHE A 156 -18.44 -2.24 -0.92
C PHE A 156 -18.91 -1.28 0.17
N GLU A 157 -18.00 -0.46 0.67
CA GLU A 157 -18.28 0.66 1.57
C GLU A 157 -17.68 1.95 1.01
N ILE A 158 -18.27 3.08 1.37
CA ILE A 158 -17.71 4.40 1.09
C ILE A 158 -16.69 4.72 2.20
N VAL A 159 -15.41 4.75 1.85
CA VAL A 159 -14.33 5.17 2.75
C VAL A 159 -14.36 6.68 2.95
N LYS A 160 -14.53 7.41 1.85
CA LYS A 160 -14.61 8.87 1.84
C LYS A 160 -15.39 9.37 0.63
N GLU A 161 -16.18 10.41 0.85
CA GLU A 161 -16.86 11.19 -0.19
C GLU A 161 -16.40 12.64 -0.11
N ASN A 162 -16.00 13.20 -1.23
CA ASN A 162 -15.69 14.60 -1.38
C ASN A 162 -16.62 15.21 -2.43
N SER A 163 -17.16 16.40 -2.14
CA SER A 163 -17.97 17.19 -3.09
C SER A 163 -17.13 18.33 -3.64
N PRO A 164 -16.45 18.16 -4.78
CA PRO A 164 -15.49 19.14 -5.30
C PRO A 164 -16.14 20.39 -5.91
N GLY A 165 -17.46 20.53 -5.82
CA GLY A 165 -18.15 21.75 -6.25
C GLY A 165 -18.12 21.96 -7.77
N PHE A 166 -18.58 20.98 -8.55
CA PHE A 166 -18.81 21.18 -10.00
C PHE A 166 -20.02 22.11 -10.19
N SER A 167 -19.74 23.38 -10.43
CA SER A 167 -20.76 24.45 -10.51
C SER A 167 -21.74 24.30 -11.68
N ASN A 168 -21.47 23.40 -12.62
CA ASN A 168 -22.26 23.23 -13.84
C ASN A 168 -23.29 22.09 -13.75
N TRP A 169 -23.35 21.36 -12.63
CA TRP A 169 -24.27 20.26 -12.43
C TRP A 169 -25.37 20.65 -11.43
N GLU A 170 -26.58 20.25 -11.73
CA GLU A 170 -27.79 20.64 -10.96
C GLU A 170 -27.71 20.25 -9.48
N ASN A 171 -27.16 19.05 -9.19
CA ASN A 171 -26.99 18.52 -7.83
C ASN A 171 -25.52 18.58 -7.36
N GLY A 172 -24.64 19.24 -8.11
CA GLY A 172 -23.21 19.16 -7.88
C GLY A 172 -22.62 17.80 -8.23
N GLY A 173 -21.31 17.65 -8.14
CA GLY A 173 -20.62 16.38 -8.39
C GLY A 173 -19.86 15.91 -7.17
N SER A 174 -19.92 14.62 -6.90
CA SER A 174 -19.16 13.98 -5.83
C SER A 174 -18.06 13.07 -6.37
N SER A 175 -17.05 12.87 -5.57
CA SER A 175 -16.00 11.88 -5.78
C SER A 175 -16.02 10.91 -4.60
N PHE A 176 -15.88 9.64 -4.89
CA PHE A 176 -16.00 8.56 -3.90
C PHE A 176 -14.77 7.69 -3.91
N LEU A 177 -14.26 7.36 -2.75
CA LEU A 177 -13.38 6.22 -2.56
C LEU A 177 -14.21 5.08 -1.99
N LEU A 178 -14.36 4.02 -2.76
CA LEU A 178 -15.03 2.79 -2.38
C LEU A 178 -13.99 1.73 -2.02
N LYS A 179 -14.26 0.95 -0.98
CA LYS A 179 -13.44 -0.20 -0.57
C LYS A 179 -14.29 -1.46 -0.58
N ASN A 180 -13.75 -2.53 -1.17
CA ASN A 180 -14.37 -3.84 -1.10
C ASN A 180 -14.27 -4.37 0.34
N LYS A 181 -15.39 -4.71 0.94
CA LYS A 181 -15.47 -5.33 2.28
C LYS A 181 -15.13 -6.81 2.26
N VAL A 182 -15.36 -7.45 1.12
CA VAL A 182 -15.01 -8.85 0.94
C VAL A 182 -13.50 -8.92 0.77
N LYS A 183 -12.82 -9.55 1.71
CA LYS A 183 -11.37 -9.81 1.59
C LYS A 183 -11.13 -10.55 0.28
N ASP A 184 -10.29 -9.98 -0.59
CA ASP A 184 -9.80 -10.74 -1.73
C ASP A 184 -8.86 -11.84 -1.24
N MET A 185 -9.42 -13.01 -1.02
CA MET A 185 -8.68 -14.18 -0.56
C MET A 185 -7.98 -14.94 -1.69
N THR A 186 -8.11 -14.51 -2.96
CA THR A 186 -7.55 -15.24 -4.11
C THR A 186 -6.02 -15.33 -4.05
N LYS A 187 -5.34 -14.29 -3.53
CA LYS A 187 -3.90 -14.35 -3.23
C LYS A 187 -3.57 -15.58 -2.37
N TYR A 188 -4.37 -15.84 -1.35
CA TYR A 188 -4.11 -16.85 -0.33
C TYR A 188 -4.61 -18.25 -0.73
N GLU A 189 -5.29 -18.41 -1.86
CA GLU A 189 -5.68 -19.70 -2.41
C GLU A 189 -4.50 -20.45 -3.03
N SER A 190 -3.39 -19.77 -3.28
CA SER A 190 -2.17 -20.40 -3.77
C SER A 190 -1.66 -21.46 -2.80
N HIS A 191 -1.21 -22.58 -3.35
CA HIS A 191 -0.71 -23.71 -2.54
C HIS A 191 0.43 -23.31 -1.58
N PRO A 192 1.42 -22.49 -1.97
CA PRO A 192 2.50 -22.06 -1.08
C PRO A 192 1.99 -21.29 0.15
N LEU A 193 1.08 -20.32 -0.04
CA LEU A 193 0.57 -19.52 1.07
C LEU A 193 -0.33 -20.32 2.02
N ARG A 194 -1.09 -21.28 1.50
CA ARG A 194 -1.83 -22.24 2.35
C ARG A 194 -0.88 -23.12 3.16
N GLN A 195 0.22 -23.58 2.57
CA GLN A 195 1.24 -24.33 3.32
C GLN A 195 1.90 -23.45 4.39
N LEU A 196 2.24 -22.20 4.07
CA LEU A 196 2.77 -21.25 5.05
C LEU A 196 1.80 -21.05 6.21
N LYS A 197 0.51 -20.82 5.93
CA LYS A 197 -0.51 -20.72 6.99
C LYS A 197 -0.56 -21.95 7.88
N ASN A 198 -0.53 -23.16 7.30
CA ASN A 198 -0.52 -24.40 8.07
C ASN A 198 0.73 -24.49 8.96
N ARG A 199 1.91 -24.11 8.48
CA ARG A 199 3.15 -24.07 9.30
C ARG A 199 3.00 -23.11 10.47
N ILE A 200 2.45 -21.90 10.23
CA ILE A 200 2.16 -20.90 11.27
C ILE A 200 1.22 -21.47 12.32
N LEU A 201 0.13 -22.11 11.92
CA LEU A 201 -0.85 -22.69 12.83
C LEU A 201 -0.28 -23.82 13.68
N GLN A 202 0.68 -24.59 13.17
CA GLN A 202 1.29 -25.75 13.86
C GLN A 202 2.48 -25.36 14.75
N ALA A 203 3.17 -24.25 14.45
CA ALA A 203 4.37 -23.85 15.17
C ALA A 203 4.07 -23.51 16.64
N ASN A 204 4.92 -24.00 17.56
CA ASN A 204 4.84 -23.66 18.99
C ASN A 204 6.24 -23.80 19.64
N PRO A 205 6.90 -22.71 20.06
CA PRO A 205 6.48 -21.32 19.90
C PRO A 205 6.39 -20.88 18.44
N LEU A 206 5.56 -19.88 18.12
CA LEU A 206 5.46 -19.29 16.80
C LEU A 206 6.47 -18.13 16.68
N LYS A 207 7.53 -18.35 15.92
CA LYS A 207 8.57 -17.37 15.61
C LYS A 207 8.59 -17.09 14.12
N VAL A 208 8.47 -15.83 13.72
CA VAL A 208 8.35 -15.47 12.30
C VAL A 208 9.37 -14.38 11.95
N VAL A 209 10.11 -14.61 10.86
CA VAL A 209 10.98 -13.62 10.25
C VAL A 209 10.20 -12.90 9.16
N ILE A 210 10.16 -11.60 9.24
CA ILE A 210 9.58 -10.72 8.22
C ILE A 210 10.70 -10.20 7.31
N GLY A 211 10.57 -10.43 5.99
CA GLY A 211 11.57 -9.98 5.03
C GLY A 211 12.92 -10.70 5.17
N GLY A 212 12.90 -12.00 5.43
CA GLY A 212 14.10 -12.78 5.76
C GLY A 212 15.15 -12.91 4.66
N GLY A 213 14.79 -12.64 3.40
CA GLY A 213 15.72 -12.77 2.28
C GLY A 213 16.38 -14.16 2.21
N ASP A 214 17.65 -14.19 1.78
CA ASP A 214 18.45 -15.41 1.69
C ASP A 214 19.27 -15.71 2.97
N ILE A 215 18.96 -15.04 4.10
CA ILE A 215 19.70 -15.23 5.35
C ILE A 215 19.27 -16.56 5.99
N MET A 216 20.25 -17.38 6.37
CA MET A 216 19.99 -18.62 7.10
C MET A 216 19.54 -18.32 8.53
N HIS A 217 18.35 -18.78 8.85
CA HIS A 217 17.77 -18.73 10.20
C HIS A 217 17.73 -20.14 10.81
N ASP A 218 17.71 -20.19 12.13
CA ASP A 218 17.45 -21.42 12.87
C ASP A 218 16.12 -22.05 12.42
N ALA A 219 16.06 -23.38 12.37
CA ALA A 219 14.89 -24.13 11.92
C ALA A 219 13.61 -23.88 12.76
N SER A 220 13.74 -23.27 13.94
CA SER A 220 12.59 -22.86 14.77
C SER A 220 11.86 -21.62 14.24
N TRP A 221 12.44 -20.89 13.28
CA TRP A 221 11.86 -19.72 12.68
C TRP A 221 11.13 -20.04 11.39
N ILE A 222 9.97 -19.43 11.19
CA ILE A 222 9.28 -19.39 9.90
C ILE A 222 9.75 -18.15 9.18
N VAL A 223 10.55 -18.33 8.14
CA VAL A 223 11.07 -17.22 7.32
C VAL A 223 10.03 -16.89 6.26
N THR A 224 9.76 -15.60 6.09
CA THR A 224 8.83 -15.07 5.08
C THR A 224 9.46 -13.91 4.33
N ASN A 225 9.09 -13.77 3.05
CA ASN A 225 9.44 -12.66 2.19
C ASN A 225 8.23 -11.75 1.96
N GLN A 226 8.45 -10.58 1.39
CA GLN A 226 7.39 -9.59 1.13
C GLN A 226 6.25 -10.16 0.28
N GLU A 227 6.54 -11.03 -0.68
CA GLU A 227 5.53 -11.67 -1.54
C GLU A 227 4.59 -12.59 -0.76
N GLU A 228 5.07 -13.16 0.35
CA GLU A 228 4.29 -14.04 1.22
C GLU A 228 3.54 -13.24 2.28
N ILE A 229 4.27 -12.40 3.04
CA ILE A 229 3.72 -11.51 4.08
C ILE A 229 4.33 -10.12 3.89
N ASP A 230 3.55 -9.20 3.37
CA ASP A 230 3.92 -7.79 3.28
C ASP A 230 3.64 -7.12 4.63
N ALA A 231 4.70 -6.58 5.25
CA ALA A 231 4.61 -5.95 6.57
C ALA A 231 3.59 -4.79 6.62
N GLU A 232 3.37 -4.12 5.49
CA GLU A 232 2.49 -2.97 5.38
C GLU A 232 1.03 -3.37 5.13
N LEU A 233 0.75 -4.63 4.73
CA LEU A 233 -0.60 -5.08 4.38
C LEU A 233 -1.32 -5.73 5.57
N LYS A 234 -2.32 -5.05 6.10
CA LYS A 234 -3.18 -5.55 7.17
C LYS A 234 -3.82 -6.91 6.83
N ASP A 235 -4.25 -7.09 5.57
CA ASP A 235 -4.92 -8.32 5.13
C ASP A 235 -4.01 -9.54 5.23
N ASP A 236 -2.68 -9.39 4.99
CA ASP A 236 -1.72 -10.48 5.19
C ASP A 236 -1.67 -10.89 6.66
N PHE A 237 -1.57 -9.94 7.57
CA PHE A 237 -1.53 -10.22 9.00
C PHE A 237 -2.84 -10.82 9.52
N GLU A 238 -3.99 -10.33 9.08
CA GLU A 238 -5.27 -10.93 9.42
C GLU A 238 -5.39 -12.36 8.87
N TYR A 239 -4.96 -12.61 7.63
CA TYR A 239 -4.99 -13.97 7.07
C TYR A 239 -4.11 -14.93 7.86
N PHE A 240 -2.87 -14.56 8.12
CA PHE A 240 -1.90 -15.48 8.73
C PHE A 240 -2.04 -15.59 10.24
N PHE A 241 -2.38 -14.52 10.95
CA PHE A 241 -2.30 -14.44 12.42
C PHE A 241 -3.63 -14.26 13.15
N GLU A 242 -4.78 -14.03 12.48
CA GLU A 242 -6.08 -13.86 13.12
C GLU A 242 -6.40 -15.00 14.13
N SER A 243 -6.07 -16.25 13.77
CA SER A 243 -6.33 -17.42 14.60
C SER A 243 -5.18 -17.77 15.56
N LYS A 244 -4.01 -17.13 15.41
CA LYS A 244 -2.83 -17.46 16.20
C LYS A 244 -1.79 -16.34 16.17
N ASN A 245 -1.67 -15.62 17.27
CA ASN A 245 -0.65 -14.60 17.44
C ASN A 245 0.76 -15.21 17.60
N ALA A 246 1.77 -14.47 17.12
CA ALA A 246 3.16 -14.86 17.21
C ALA A 246 3.72 -14.67 18.62
N ASP A 247 4.63 -15.55 19.02
CA ASP A 247 5.46 -15.38 20.20
C ASP A 247 6.58 -14.36 19.91
N ASN A 248 7.21 -14.49 18.73
CA ASN A 248 8.28 -13.59 18.31
C ASN A 248 8.15 -13.20 16.84
N PHE A 249 8.38 -11.93 16.54
CA PHE A 249 8.73 -11.44 15.22
C PHE A 249 10.19 -10.98 15.18
N PHE A 250 10.82 -11.14 14.03
CA PHE A 250 12.14 -10.64 13.74
C PHE A 250 12.16 -9.96 12.37
N ALA A 251 12.65 -8.72 12.32
CA ALA A 251 12.80 -7.94 11.08
C ALA A 251 14.20 -7.32 11.06
N SER A 252 15.03 -7.78 10.14
CA SER A 252 16.42 -7.31 10.00
C SER A 252 16.60 -6.68 8.62
N HIS A 253 16.92 -5.40 8.61
CA HIS A 253 17.09 -4.62 7.39
C HIS A 253 15.85 -4.65 6.48
N VAL A 254 14.68 -4.36 7.08
CA VAL A 254 13.37 -4.30 6.43
C VAL A 254 12.77 -2.91 6.56
N PHE A 255 12.78 -2.35 7.78
CA PHE A 255 12.04 -1.13 8.11
C PHE A 255 12.52 0.09 7.32
N GLU A 256 13.79 0.16 6.98
CA GLU A 256 14.37 1.21 6.15
C GLU A 256 13.83 1.25 4.71
N HIS A 257 13.26 0.13 4.23
CA HIS A 257 12.69 0.00 2.89
C HIS A 257 11.17 0.24 2.84
N LEU A 258 10.48 0.20 3.98
CA LEU A 258 9.02 0.34 4.03
C LEU A 258 8.60 1.75 3.61
N LYS A 259 7.44 1.85 2.94
CA LYS A 259 6.81 3.13 2.58
C LYS A 259 5.91 3.64 3.71
N ASP A 260 5.27 2.71 4.42
CA ASP A 260 4.36 2.97 5.54
C ASP A 260 4.77 2.15 6.77
N VAL A 261 5.79 2.66 7.47
CA VAL A 261 6.32 2.06 8.71
C VAL A 261 5.25 1.95 9.80
N GLU A 262 4.33 2.93 9.86
CA GLU A 262 3.29 2.93 10.88
C GLU A 262 2.33 1.76 10.72
N SER A 263 1.87 1.50 9.49
CA SER A 263 1.05 0.31 9.21
C SER A 263 1.76 -0.99 9.55
N ALA A 264 3.04 -1.11 9.24
CA ALA A 264 3.83 -2.30 9.60
C ALA A 264 3.92 -2.49 11.12
N VAL A 265 4.19 -1.42 11.87
CA VAL A 265 4.23 -1.44 13.34
C VAL A 265 2.89 -1.86 13.94
N ILE A 266 1.78 -1.31 13.43
CA ILE A 266 0.41 -1.67 13.88
C ILE A 266 0.12 -3.15 13.60
N ASN A 267 0.44 -3.65 12.41
CA ASN A 267 0.21 -5.03 12.00
C ASN A 267 0.99 -6.00 12.89
N LEU A 268 2.28 -5.73 13.12
CA LEU A 268 3.14 -6.53 13.98
C LEU A 268 2.66 -6.50 15.44
N TYR A 269 2.33 -5.32 15.97
CA TYR A 269 1.81 -5.19 17.32
C TYR A 269 0.53 -6.01 17.52
N ASN A 270 -0.45 -5.87 16.62
CA ASN A 270 -1.73 -6.56 16.74
C ASN A 270 -1.57 -8.08 16.66
N SER A 271 -0.61 -8.58 15.89
CA SER A 271 -0.36 -10.00 15.66
C SER A 271 0.61 -10.64 16.66
N LEU A 272 1.16 -9.90 17.61
CA LEU A 272 1.91 -10.42 18.73
C LEU A 272 1.01 -10.86 19.88
N LYS A 273 1.41 -11.89 20.60
CA LYS A 273 0.85 -12.25 21.92
C LYS A 273 1.17 -11.15 22.93
N ILE A 274 0.37 -11.06 23.98
CA ILE A 274 0.74 -10.26 25.17
C ILE A 274 2.03 -10.86 25.75
N GLY A 275 3.04 -10.04 25.96
CA GLY A 275 4.39 -10.45 26.34
C GLY A 275 5.24 -11.00 25.21
N GLY A 276 4.72 -11.00 23.97
CA GLY A 276 5.48 -11.36 22.77
C GLY A 276 6.52 -10.30 22.41
N LYS A 277 7.54 -10.73 21.67
CA LYS A 277 8.71 -9.91 21.31
C LYS A 277 8.77 -9.64 19.81
N LEU A 278 9.09 -8.40 19.45
CA LEU A 278 9.56 -8.01 18.12
C LEU A 278 11.00 -7.52 18.24
N ARG A 279 11.94 -8.14 17.51
CA ARG A 279 13.29 -7.59 17.31
C ARG A 279 13.39 -6.92 15.97
N ILE A 280 13.89 -5.68 15.96
CA ILE A 280 14.18 -4.90 14.75
C ILE A 280 15.67 -4.60 14.71
N ALA A 281 16.28 -4.77 13.55
CA ALA A 281 17.63 -4.30 13.23
C ALA A 281 17.59 -3.48 11.95
N VAL A 282 18.14 -2.26 11.97
CA VAL A 282 18.22 -1.35 10.82
C VAL A 282 19.57 -0.63 10.81
N PRO A 283 20.00 0.00 9.71
CA PRO A 283 21.16 0.89 9.72
C PRO A 283 21.03 1.98 10.79
N ASP A 284 22.09 2.27 11.53
CA ASP A 284 22.08 3.25 12.62
C ASP A 284 22.44 4.65 12.12
N GLY A 285 21.48 5.56 12.10
CA GLY A 285 21.65 6.94 11.66
C GLY A 285 22.52 7.81 12.57
N TYR A 286 22.84 7.33 13.78
CA TYR A 286 23.78 7.99 14.69
C TYR A 286 25.19 7.39 14.66
N PHE A 287 25.47 6.45 13.77
CA PHE A 287 26.82 5.92 13.59
C PHE A 287 27.81 7.05 13.25
N PRO A 288 28.95 7.20 13.94
CA PRO A 288 29.78 8.42 13.87
C PRO A 288 30.75 8.44 12.66
N ASP A 289 30.57 7.62 11.63
CA ASP A 289 31.41 7.57 10.43
C ASP A 289 30.63 8.08 9.21
N GLU A 290 31.09 9.17 8.60
CA GLU A 290 30.48 9.74 7.41
C GLU A 290 30.46 8.78 6.21
N LYS A 291 31.45 7.91 6.09
CA LYS A 291 31.48 6.90 5.01
C LYS A 291 30.34 5.92 5.18
N TYR A 292 30.16 5.38 6.40
CA TYR A 292 29.03 4.52 6.72
C TYR A 292 27.69 5.21 6.43
N ILE A 293 27.50 6.45 6.91
CA ILE A 293 26.25 7.20 6.68
C ILE A 293 26.01 7.41 5.17
N ASN A 294 27.05 7.71 4.38
CA ASN A 294 26.90 7.85 2.93
C ASN A 294 26.54 6.53 2.23
N GLU A 295 26.94 5.40 2.77
CA GLU A 295 26.55 4.08 2.27
C GLU A 295 25.10 3.75 2.56
N VAL A 296 24.58 4.07 3.78
CA VAL A 296 23.28 3.57 4.25
C VAL A 296 22.14 4.59 4.25
N LYS A 297 22.41 5.87 4.00
CA LYS A 297 21.36 6.90 3.95
C LYS A 297 20.37 6.66 2.81
N VAL A 298 19.25 7.37 2.83
CA VAL A 298 18.27 7.38 1.74
C VAL A 298 18.95 7.77 0.43
N GLY A 299 18.84 6.91 -0.59
CA GLY A 299 19.56 7.08 -1.84
C GLY A 299 21.10 6.99 -1.69
N GLY A 300 21.58 6.25 -0.71
CA GLY A 300 23.00 6.01 -0.46
C GLY A 300 23.67 5.18 -1.56
N ILE A 301 24.98 4.96 -1.41
CA ILE A 301 25.81 4.24 -2.40
C ILE A 301 26.06 2.77 -2.04
N GLY A 302 25.63 2.34 -0.86
CA GLY A 302 25.74 0.95 -0.44
C GLY A 302 24.74 0.04 -1.15
N ALA A 303 25.02 -1.26 -1.22
CA ALA A 303 24.12 -2.23 -1.84
C ALA A 303 22.74 -2.23 -1.16
N GLY A 304 21.67 -1.97 -1.92
CA GLY A 304 20.29 -1.90 -1.45
C GLY A 304 19.88 -0.55 -0.85
N SER A 305 20.81 0.39 -0.64
CA SER A 305 20.48 1.69 -0.05
C SER A 305 19.78 2.66 -1.02
N ASP A 306 19.79 2.37 -2.30
CA ASP A 306 19.04 3.08 -3.34
C ASP A 306 17.51 2.96 -3.10
N ASP A 307 17.06 1.91 -2.42
CA ASP A 307 15.65 1.69 -2.04
C ASP A 307 15.33 2.11 -0.60
N HIS A 308 16.29 2.57 0.19
CA HIS A 308 16.00 3.08 1.53
C HIS A 308 15.05 4.28 1.48
N LYS A 309 14.01 4.23 2.30
CA LYS A 309 13.04 5.32 2.51
C LYS A 309 13.36 6.10 3.79
N TYR A 310 14.03 5.44 4.74
CA TYR A 310 14.38 5.99 6.03
C TYR A 310 15.83 5.68 6.41
N LEU A 311 16.42 6.57 7.21
CA LEU A 311 17.61 6.30 8.00
C LEU A 311 17.25 6.53 9.46
N PHE A 312 16.96 5.43 10.15
CA PHE A 312 16.54 5.48 11.55
C PHE A 312 17.71 5.71 12.49
N ASN A 313 17.41 6.33 13.61
CA ASN A 313 18.26 6.34 14.80
C ASN A 313 17.42 5.88 16.01
N ILE A 314 18.05 5.72 17.18
CA ILE A 314 17.39 5.21 18.36
C ILE A 314 16.18 6.06 18.78
N ASP A 315 16.25 7.38 18.60
CA ASP A 315 15.18 8.27 19.02
C ASP A 315 13.98 8.17 18.05
N SER A 316 14.21 8.28 16.75
CA SER A 316 13.16 8.25 15.72
C SER A 316 12.43 6.90 15.65
N LEU A 317 13.15 5.78 15.74
CA LEU A 317 12.53 4.47 15.70
C LEU A 317 11.77 4.17 17.01
N SER A 318 12.34 4.54 18.17
CA SER A 318 11.68 4.36 19.46
C SER A 318 10.39 5.17 19.58
N GLU A 319 10.35 6.39 19.04
CA GLU A 319 9.16 7.25 19.02
C GLU A 319 8.01 6.56 18.31
N ILE A 320 8.25 6.07 17.08
CA ILE A 320 7.24 5.37 16.29
C ILE A 320 6.74 4.12 17.03
N LEU A 321 7.64 3.28 17.53
CA LEU A 321 7.28 2.04 18.21
C LEU A 321 6.46 2.28 19.48
N THR A 322 6.87 3.27 20.28
CA THR A 322 6.18 3.63 21.53
C THR A 322 4.80 4.23 21.26
N LYS A 323 4.65 5.03 20.20
CA LYS A 323 3.37 5.62 19.76
C LYS A 323 2.29 4.54 19.58
N TYR A 324 2.67 3.36 19.11
CA TYR A 324 1.75 2.25 18.85
C TYR A 324 1.71 1.19 19.96
N GLY A 325 2.26 1.49 21.14
CA GLY A 325 2.06 0.72 22.35
C GLY A 325 3.18 -0.26 22.70
N PHE A 326 4.25 -0.34 21.91
CA PHE A 326 5.40 -1.17 22.28
C PHE A 326 6.15 -0.61 23.47
N LYS A 327 6.54 -1.50 24.39
CA LYS A 327 7.61 -1.22 25.34
C LYS A 327 8.94 -1.47 24.66
N VAL A 328 9.73 -0.41 24.45
CA VAL A 328 10.98 -0.43 23.68
C VAL A 328 12.17 -0.68 24.61
N GLU A 329 13.02 -1.62 24.23
CA GLU A 329 14.29 -1.92 24.88
C GLU A 329 15.44 -1.83 23.87
N PRO A 330 16.23 -0.73 23.86
CA PRO A 330 17.40 -0.62 22.99
C PRO A 330 18.49 -1.63 23.38
N ILE A 331 19.05 -2.31 22.37
CA ILE A 331 20.04 -3.37 22.54
C ILE A 331 21.43 -2.93 22.05
N GLU A 332 21.57 -2.58 20.78
CA GLU A 332 22.79 -2.00 20.22
C GLU A 332 22.44 -0.70 19.49
N TYR A 333 23.11 0.40 19.82
CA TYR A 333 22.85 1.70 19.21
C TYR A 333 23.96 2.70 19.48
N TRP A 334 24.10 3.67 18.58
CA TRP A 334 24.91 4.88 18.81
C TRP A 334 24.04 6.01 19.35
N LYS A 335 24.59 6.78 20.28
CA LYS A 335 24.01 8.03 20.75
C LYS A 335 25.10 8.93 21.34
N ASP A 336 25.08 10.22 20.98
CA ASP A 336 26.05 11.23 21.44
C ASP A 336 27.52 10.79 21.23
N GLY A 337 27.78 10.14 20.07
CA GLY A 337 29.12 9.64 19.69
C GLY A 337 29.60 8.43 20.50
N LYS A 338 28.71 7.79 21.27
CA LYS A 338 29.02 6.59 22.05
C LYS A 338 28.21 5.41 21.60
N PHE A 339 28.87 4.25 21.48
CA PHE A 339 28.22 2.98 21.26
C PHE A 339 27.69 2.41 22.58
N ASN A 340 26.45 1.98 22.56
CA ASN A 340 25.75 1.35 23.69
C ASN A 340 25.36 -0.06 23.30
N LYS A 341 25.63 -1.03 24.19
CA LYS A 341 25.31 -2.44 23.99
C LYS A 341 24.79 -3.06 25.27
N LYS A 342 23.77 -3.91 25.13
CA LYS A 342 23.31 -4.86 26.14
C LYS A 342 23.54 -6.28 25.65
N ASP A 343 23.60 -7.25 26.55
CA ASP A 343 23.62 -8.66 26.19
C ASP A 343 22.26 -9.04 25.58
N TRP A 344 22.32 -9.87 24.53
CA TRP A 344 21.15 -10.34 23.85
C TRP A 344 21.32 -11.77 23.33
N SER A 345 20.21 -12.49 23.15
CA SER A 345 20.22 -13.86 22.65
C SER A 345 19.99 -13.92 21.15
N VAL A 346 20.82 -14.66 20.44
CA VAL A 346 20.63 -15.00 19.03
C VAL A 346 19.34 -15.83 18.80
N ASN A 347 18.83 -16.51 19.83
CA ASN A 347 17.58 -17.26 19.75
C ASN A 347 16.34 -16.38 19.58
N ASP A 348 16.48 -15.07 19.83
CA ASP A 348 15.42 -14.07 19.63
C ASP A 348 15.51 -13.36 18.28
N GLY A 349 16.38 -13.84 17.39
CA GLY A 349 16.68 -13.31 16.06
C GLY A 349 18.16 -12.97 15.91
N PHE A 350 18.84 -13.64 14.98
CA PHE A 350 20.25 -13.45 14.70
C PHE A 350 20.48 -12.22 13.82
N VAL A 351 21.23 -11.24 14.32
CA VAL A 351 21.61 -10.03 13.58
C VAL A 351 23.06 -10.14 13.13
N GLY A 352 23.26 -10.53 11.87
CA GLY A 352 24.62 -10.68 11.31
C GLY A 352 25.38 -9.35 11.21
N ARG A 353 24.67 -8.21 11.10
CA ARG A 353 25.28 -6.87 11.05
C ARG A 353 25.30 -6.20 12.43
N SER A 354 25.59 -6.95 13.49
CA SER A 354 25.76 -6.46 14.86
C SER A 354 27.20 -6.17 15.20
N ALA A 355 27.45 -5.57 16.36
CA ALA A 355 28.81 -5.30 16.83
C ALA A 355 29.66 -6.57 16.97
N GLU A 356 29.01 -7.69 17.30
CA GLU A 356 29.71 -8.97 17.56
C GLU A 356 29.88 -9.82 16.29
N PHE A 357 28.91 -9.84 15.39
CA PHE A 357 28.87 -10.80 14.29
C PHE A 357 29.24 -10.22 12.92
N ASP A 358 29.32 -8.88 12.79
CA ASP A 358 29.75 -8.30 11.51
C ASP A 358 31.28 -8.47 11.31
N GLU A 359 31.65 -9.15 10.24
CA GLU A 359 33.04 -9.46 9.91
C GLU A 359 33.94 -8.22 9.68
N ARG A 360 33.34 -7.05 9.45
CA ARG A 360 34.03 -5.77 9.32
C ARG A 360 34.54 -5.24 10.66
N ASN A 361 33.99 -5.72 11.76
CA ASN A 361 34.34 -5.32 13.12
C ASN A 361 35.53 -6.18 13.60
N ILE A 362 36.75 -5.66 13.53
CA ILE A 362 37.94 -6.39 13.85
C ILE A 362 38.62 -5.75 15.07
N ASN A 363 39.09 -6.57 16.02
CA ASN A 363 39.84 -6.14 17.20
C ASN A 363 39.12 -5.07 18.05
N GLY A 364 37.79 -5.08 18.07
CA GLY A 364 36.99 -4.10 18.81
C GLY A 364 36.80 -2.77 18.10
N ASP A 365 37.29 -2.62 16.87
CA ASP A 365 37.06 -1.45 16.02
C ASP A 365 35.75 -1.63 15.26
N LEU A 366 34.73 -0.88 15.63
CA LEU A 366 33.39 -0.97 15.06
C LEU A 366 33.32 -0.22 13.73
N LYS A 367 33.34 -0.95 12.62
CA LYS A 367 33.21 -0.43 11.26
C LYS A 367 31.78 -0.44 10.76
N TYR A 368 30.96 -1.33 11.30
CA TYR A 368 29.55 -1.45 10.96
C TYR A 368 28.77 -2.00 12.15
N THR A 369 27.73 -1.30 12.56
CA THR A 369 26.76 -1.81 13.52
C THR A 369 25.35 -1.44 13.08
N SER A 370 24.39 -2.30 13.34
CA SER A 370 22.98 -1.96 13.21
C SER A 370 22.47 -1.31 14.51
N LEU A 371 21.49 -0.46 14.40
CA LEU A 371 20.57 -0.15 15.49
C LEU A 371 19.71 -1.38 15.75
N ILE A 372 19.81 -1.98 16.93
CA ILE A 372 19.04 -3.17 17.34
C ILE A 372 18.13 -2.81 18.51
N ILE A 373 16.85 -3.09 18.35
CA ILE A 373 15.83 -2.84 19.38
C ILE A 373 14.99 -4.10 19.59
N ASP A 374 14.79 -4.48 20.86
CA ASP A 374 13.75 -5.42 21.26
C ASP A 374 12.50 -4.62 21.71
N CYS A 375 11.34 -5.05 21.25
CA CYS A 375 10.06 -4.46 21.53
C CYS A 375 9.12 -5.50 22.13
N TYR A 376 8.35 -5.13 23.14
CA TYR A 376 7.42 -6.02 23.82
C TYR A 376 6.00 -5.45 23.77
N LYS A 377 5.03 -6.35 23.52
CA LYS A 377 3.60 -6.01 23.61
C LYS A 377 3.10 -6.11 25.03
#